data_4e9b12f4b2f3f5baa8c1f6faf423c3e8
#
_entry.id   4e9b12f4b2f3f5baa8c1f6faf423c3e8
#
_cell.length_a   1.000
_cell.length_b   1.000
_cell.length_c   1.000
_cell.angle_alpha   90.00
_cell.angle_beta   90.00
_cell.angle_gamma   90.00
#
_symmetry.space_group_name_H-M   'P 1'
#
loop_
_entity.id
_entity.type
_entity.pdbx_description
1 polymer ?
#
loop_
_entity_poly.entity_id
_entity_poly.type
_entity_poly.pdbx_seq_one_letter_code
_entity_poly.pdbx_strand_id
1 'polypeptide(L)'
;MKTLRRTALALGLAACISSPAMAVTEIQWWHSMTAVNGEWVNDLAKQFNASQSDYKVVPTFKGSYDESMTAAIAAFRAGNAPHILQVFEVGTATMMASKGAVVPVGKIMTDAGEKFDPKAYIPAIAAYYTAPNGQMMSFPFNSSTTVFYYNKDAFKAAGLDPNTPPATWGDVTLAAAKLKASGHKCPLSIAWQGWTQLESFSAWHNVEYATKQNGLAGLDARLKINSPLHVRHIENLANMAKQGLFVYKGRGNVPEATFVSGECAMMTTSSGFYGNVRKNAKFAYGVAPLPYYKDVPGAPQNTVIGGASLWVMSGKKADEYKGIAKFFNFISSPEVQAASHQRTGYLPVTTAAFNLTEKSGYYKENPGTDVAVNQMIRKVTDKSRGIRLGNYVQIRTIEDEELEQVWAGKKSAKEALDSVVQRGNELLERFEKANH
;
A
#
# COMPACT_ATOMS: atom_id res chain seq x y z
N MET A 1 88.47 20.81 38.64
CA MET A 1 87.39 21.60 38.02
C MET A 1 86.62 20.70 37.08
N LYS A 2 85.46 20.28 37.48
CA LYS A 2 84.56 19.40 36.71
C LYS A 2 83.29 20.17 36.38
N THR A 3 83.03 20.44 35.10
CA THR A 3 81.85 21.12 34.55
C THR A 3 80.72 20.15 34.40
N LEU A 4 79.61 20.35 35.12
CA LEU A 4 78.31 19.62 34.92
C LEU A 4 77.56 20.26 33.75
N ARG A 5 77.33 19.46 32.75
CA ARG A 5 76.31 19.75 31.69
C ARG A 5 74.90 19.34 32.16
N ARG A 6 74.00 20.32 32.24
CA ARG A 6 72.58 20.08 32.48
C ARG A 6 71.93 19.87 31.15
N THR A 7 71.36 18.65 30.92
CA THR A 7 70.50 18.31 29.77
C THR A 7 69.00 18.58 30.19
N ALA A 8 68.42 19.56 29.55
CA ALA A 8 66.97 19.84 29.71
C ALA A 8 66.20 18.92 28.82
N LEU A 9 65.34 18.04 29.44
CA LEU A 9 64.36 17.15 28.76
C LEU A 9 63.11 17.98 28.53
N ALA A 10 62.75 18.31 27.29
CA ALA A 10 61.48 18.93 26.91
C ALA A 10 60.42 17.82 26.73
N LEU A 11 59.49 17.68 27.68
CA LEU A 11 58.29 16.87 27.52
C LEU A 11 57.35 17.66 26.62
N GLY A 12 57.14 17.19 25.38
CA GLY A 12 56.07 17.63 24.51
C GLY A 12 54.72 17.00 24.93
N LEU A 13 53.84 17.78 25.51
CA LEU A 13 52.43 17.39 25.71
C LEU A 13 51.72 17.36 24.34
N ALA A 14 51.56 16.21 23.79
CA ALA A 14 50.63 16.00 22.66
C ALA A 14 49.16 16.08 23.21
N ALA A 15 48.55 17.25 23.05
CA ALA A 15 47.14 17.42 23.32
C ALA A 15 46.34 16.62 22.25
N CYS A 16 45.87 15.43 22.60
CA CYS A 16 44.87 14.72 21.83
C CYS A 16 43.59 15.56 21.86
N ILE A 17 43.32 16.32 20.81
CA ILE A 17 42.00 16.93 20.56
C ILE A 17 41.06 15.80 20.23
N SER A 18 40.42 15.22 21.25
CA SER A 18 39.27 14.33 21.06
C SER A 18 38.12 15.22 20.57
N SER A 19 37.87 15.23 19.27
CA SER A 19 36.62 15.76 18.74
C SER A 19 35.48 15.05 19.46
N PRO A 20 34.49 15.75 20.03
CA PRO A 20 33.32 15.10 20.61
C PRO A 20 32.67 14.26 19.51
N ALA A 21 32.60 12.97 19.71
CA ALA A 21 31.79 12.10 18.85
C ALA A 21 30.35 12.62 18.98
N MET A 22 29.85 13.29 17.93
CA MET A 22 28.44 13.69 17.90
C MET A 22 27.60 12.41 18.04
N ALA A 23 26.70 12.42 19.01
CA ALA A 23 25.81 11.29 19.19
C ALA A 23 24.95 11.12 17.92
N VAL A 24 24.89 9.90 17.40
CA VAL A 24 24.07 9.56 16.22
C VAL A 24 22.62 9.89 16.51
N THR A 25 21.98 10.69 15.66
CA THR A 25 20.57 11.05 15.79
C THR A 25 19.69 9.89 15.32
N GLU A 26 18.89 9.31 16.23
CA GLU A 26 17.98 8.20 15.90
C GLU A 26 16.67 8.72 15.34
N ILE A 27 16.21 8.11 14.23
CA ILE A 27 14.95 8.39 13.53
C ILE A 27 14.03 7.16 13.64
N GLN A 28 13.02 7.24 14.47
CA GLN A 28 12.03 6.17 14.67
C GLN A 28 11.05 6.11 13.50
N TRP A 29 10.95 4.95 12.87
CA TRP A 29 10.04 4.68 11.76
C TRP A 29 9.07 3.55 12.11
N TRP A 30 7.78 3.87 12.30
CA TRP A 30 6.74 2.88 12.54
C TRP A 30 6.13 2.40 11.24
N HIS A 31 6.04 1.08 11.08
CA HIS A 31 5.55 0.44 9.87
C HIS A 31 4.71 -0.81 10.16
N SER A 32 3.97 -1.27 9.13
CA SER A 32 3.08 -2.43 9.17
C SER A 32 3.49 -3.54 8.18
N MET A 33 4.74 -3.53 7.72
CA MET A 33 5.22 -4.50 6.74
C MET A 33 5.61 -5.81 7.40
N THR A 34 5.18 -6.92 6.80
CA THR A 34 5.44 -8.30 7.26
C THR A 34 6.18 -9.11 6.18
N ALA A 35 6.66 -10.29 6.54
CA ALA A 35 7.32 -11.24 5.63
C ALA A 35 8.39 -10.56 4.76
N VAL A 36 8.40 -10.81 3.45
CA VAL A 36 9.37 -10.24 2.49
C VAL A 36 9.36 -8.71 2.50
N ASN A 37 8.21 -8.08 2.70
CA ASN A 37 8.10 -6.63 2.76
C ASN A 37 8.66 -6.07 4.08
N GLY A 38 8.58 -6.80 5.20
CA GLY A 38 9.24 -6.46 6.45
C GLY A 38 10.77 -6.56 6.33
N GLU A 39 11.28 -7.62 5.68
CA GLU A 39 12.70 -7.75 5.36
C GLU A 39 13.18 -6.56 4.50
N TRP A 40 12.42 -6.18 3.49
CA TRP A 40 12.73 -5.04 2.62
C TRP A 40 12.84 -3.72 3.41
N VAL A 41 11.89 -3.42 4.30
CA VAL A 41 11.93 -2.23 5.15
C VAL A 41 13.18 -2.19 6.02
N ASN A 42 13.52 -3.31 6.66
CA ASN A 42 14.72 -3.42 7.49
C ASN A 42 15.99 -3.24 6.66
N ASP A 43 16.04 -3.77 5.43
CA ASP A 43 17.18 -3.64 4.54
C ASP A 43 17.35 -2.19 4.04
N LEU A 44 16.27 -1.46 3.75
CA LEU A 44 16.34 -0.03 3.41
C LEU A 44 16.97 0.77 4.54
N ALA A 45 16.52 0.57 5.78
CA ALA A 45 17.09 1.22 6.94
C ALA A 45 18.57 0.85 7.14
N LYS A 46 18.92 -0.43 7.01
CA LYS A 46 20.31 -0.91 7.11
C LYS A 46 21.22 -0.28 6.06
N GLN A 47 20.78 -0.21 4.80
CA GLN A 47 21.55 0.40 3.72
C GLN A 47 21.76 1.90 3.96
N PHE A 48 20.71 2.64 4.35
CA PHE A 48 20.86 4.05 4.73
C PHE A 48 21.83 4.23 5.89
N ASN A 49 21.66 3.47 6.97
CA ASN A 49 22.49 3.55 8.15
C ASN A 49 23.99 3.23 7.86
N ALA A 50 24.25 2.36 6.87
CA ALA A 50 25.62 2.05 6.44
C ALA A 50 26.22 3.10 5.50
N SER A 51 25.40 3.95 4.86
CA SER A 51 25.86 4.95 3.89
C SER A 51 26.37 6.25 4.50
N GLN A 52 26.11 6.49 5.79
CA GLN A 52 26.48 7.71 6.51
C GLN A 52 26.56 7.42 8.03
N SER A 53 27.08 8.36 8.84
CA SER A 53 27.31 8.18 10.28
C SER A 53 26.49 9.09 11.19
N ASP A 54 25.75 10.07 10.64
CA ASP A 54 25.11 11.12 11.42
C ASP A 54 23.74 10.71 11.94
N TYR A 55 23.04 9.85 11.18
CA TYR A 55 21.66 9.44 11.44
C TYR A 55 21.50 7.93 11.44
N LYS A 56 20.58 7.43 12.28
CA LYS A 56 20.22 6.02 12.35
C LYS A 56 18.72 5.86 12.26
N VAL A 57 18.21 5.34 11.16
CA VAL A 57 16.79 4.96 11.01
C VAL A 57 16.57 3.64 11.73
N VAL A 58 15.55 3.63 12.60
CA VAL A 58 15.15 2.47 13.42
C VAL A 58 13.72 2.10 13.04
N PRO A 59 13.52 1.13 12.12
CA PRO A 59 12.20 0.65 11.77
C PRO A 59 11.62 -0.20 12.91
N THR A 60 10.34 0.02 13.22
CA THR A 60 9.61 -0.71 14.25
C THR A 60 8.27 -1.19 13.70
N PHE A 61 8.07 -2.49 13.66
CA PHE A 61 6.78 -3.08 13.30
C PHE A 61 5.73 -2.79 14.39
N LYS A 62 4.55 -2.31 13.99
CA LYS A 62 3.46 -1.90 14.88
C LYS A 62 2.12 -2.60 14.61
N GLY A 63 2.17 -3.83 14.13
CA GLY A 63 0.97 -4.59 13.79
C GLY A 63 0.40 -4.22 12.42
N SER A 64 -0.89 -4.44 12.24
CA SER A 64 -1.62 -4.03 11.02
C SER A 64 -1.62 -2.52 10.84
N TYR A 65 -2.03 -2.05 9.68
CA TYR A 65 -2.15 -0.61 9.41
C TYR A 65 -3.08 0.09 10.40
N ASP A 66 -4.21 -0.54 10.76
CA ASP A 66 -5.20 -0.02 11.71
C ASP A 66 -4.63 0.07 13.13
N GLU A 67 -3.94 -0.99 13.57
CA GLU A 67 -3.26 -1.04 14.86
C GLU A 67 -2.17 0.02 14.96
N SER A 68 -1.33 0.13 13.92
CA SER A 68 -0.25 1.13 13.84
C SER A 68 -0.79 2.56 13.88
N MET A 69 -1.85 2.85 13.12
CA MET A 69 -2.47 4.18 13.11
C MET A 69 -3.11 4.52 14.46
N THR A 70 -3.81 3.57 15.09
CA THR A 70 -4.40 3.74 16.42
C THR A 70 -3.32 3.99 17.48
N ALA A 71 -2.24 3.22 17.44
CA ALA A 71 -1.10 3.41 18.34
C ALA A 71 -0.42 4.77 18.14
N ALA A 72 -0.30 5.23 16.88
CA ALA A 72 0.30 6.52 16.58
C ALA A 72 -0.56 7.71 17.08
N ILE A 73 -1.89 7.63 16.98
CA ILE A 73 -2.79 8.65 17.52
C ILE A 73 -2.62 8.74 19.06
N ALA A 74 -2.56 7.61 19.74
CA ALA A 74 -2.33 7.56 21.19
C ALA A 74 -0.95 8.13 21.57
N ALA A 75 0.10 7.74 20.84
CA ALA A 75 1.46 8.22 21.06
C ALA A 75 1.60 9.73 20.78
N PHE A 76 0.92 10.24 19.75
CA PHE A 76 0.90 11.68 19.46
C PHE A 76 0.30 12.48 20.62
N ARG A 77 -0.85 12.05 21.14
CA ARG A 77 -1.50 12.68 22.30
C ARG A 77 -0.62 12.66 23.57
N ALA A 78 0.21 11.61 23.72
CA ALA A 78 1.14 11.46 24.82
C ALA A 78 2.49 12.19 24.59
N GLY A 79 2.69 12.86 23.45
CA GLY A 79 3.97 13.52 23.09
C GLY A 79 5.08 12.57 22.67
N ASN A 80 4.77 11.29 22.37
CA ASN A 80 5.74 10.22 22.06
C ASN A 80 5.55 9.66 20.64
N ALA A 81 5.00 10.45 19.70
CA ALA A 81 4.85 10.01 18.31
C ALA A 81 6.19 9.63 17.68
N PRO A 82 6.24 8.66 16.73
CA PRO A 82 7.45 8.38 15.96
C PRO A 82 7.86 9.59 15.11
N HIS A 83 9.02 9.53 14.48
CA HIS A 83 9.44 10.53 13.50
C HIS A 83 8.73 10.33 12.17
N ILE A 84 8.68 9.08 11.72
CA ILE A 84 8.03 8.65 10.48
C ILE A 84 6.95 7.62 10.81
N LEU A 85 5.76 7.85 10.29
CA LEU A 85 4.63 6.91 10.38
C LEU A 85 4.23 6.45 8.99
N GLN A 86 4.21 5.14 8.76
CA GLN A 86 3.61 4.56 7.56
C GLN A 86 2.09 4.49 7.74
N VAL A 87 1.36 5.16 6.85
CA VAL A 87 -0.11 5.17 6.85
C VAL A 87 -0.63 4.68 5.50
N PHE A 88 -1.53 3.71 5.53
CA PHE A 88 -2.16 3.20 4.31
C PHE A 88 -3.12 4.23 3.69
N GLU A 89 -3.47 4.03 2.44
CA GLU A 89 -4.16 5.03 1.62
C GLU A 89 -5.47 5.52 2.22
N VAL A 90 -6.25 4.67 2.88
CA VAL A 90 -7.53 5.08 3.52
C VAL A 90 -7.35 6.00 4.73
N GLY A 91 -6.14 6.05 5.31
CA GLY A 91 -5.80 6.98 6.37
C GLY A 91 -5.51 8.41 5.89
N THR A 92 -5.32 8.62 4.58
CA THR A 92 -4.82 9.88 4.00
C THR A 92 -5.67 11.10 4.36
N ALA A 93 -6.99 11.05 4.20
CA ALA A 93 -7.85 12.17 4.52
C ALA A 93 -7.84 12.52 6.00
N THR A 94 -7.81 11.52 6.87
CA THR A 94 -7.71 11.70 8.33
C THR A 94 -6.37 12.35 8.72
N MET A 95 -5.26 11.91 8.11
CA MET A 95 -3.95 12.52 8.34
C MET A 95 -3.90 13.96 7.84
N MET A 96 -4.45 14.26 6.66
CA MET A 96 -4.53 15.63 6.13
C MET A 96 -5.37 16.55 7.01
N ALA A 97 -6.43 16.05 7.64
CA ALA A 97 -7.29 16.78 8.55
C ALA A 97 -6.68 16.95 9.96
N SER A 98 -5.63 16.20 10.31
CA SER A 98 -4.98 16.23 11.63
C SER A 98 -4.12 17.48 11.79
N LYS A 99 -4.76 18.62 12.01
CA LYS A 99 -4.11 19.95 12.13
C LYS A 99 -3.00 19.92 13.20
N GLY A 100 -1.79 20.32 12.79
CA GLY A 100 -0.64 20.39 13.69
C GLY A 100 0.04 19.06 14.04
N ALA A 101 -0.49 17.90 13.60
CA ALA A 101 0.09 16.60 13.91
C ALA A 101 1.16 16.16 12.91
N VAL A 102 1.13 16.67 11.70
CA VAL A 102 2.02 16.27 10.59
C VAL A 102 2.71 17.48 9.97
N VAL A 103 3.89 17.26 9.43
CA VAL A 103 4.63 18.24 8.64
C VAL A 103 4.68 17.77 7.20
N PRO A 104 4.27 18.61 6.22
CA PRO A 104 4.29 18.23 4.82
C PRO A 104 5.68 17.84 4.34
N VAL A 105 5.78 16.75 3.56
CA VAL A 105 7.05 16.22 3.10
C VAL A 105 7.84 17.24 2.26
N GLY A 106 7.16 18.01 1.40
CA GLY A 106 7.80 19.04 0.59
C GLY A 106 8.51 20.09 1.43
N LYS A 107 7.91 20.49 2.58
CA LYS A 107 8.52 21.42 3.52
C LYS A 107 9.77 20.83 4.17
N ILE A 108 9.68 19.59 4.65
CA ILE A 108 10.83 18.89 5.30
C ILE A 108 12.02 18.82 4.35
N MET A 109 11.79 18.44 3.10
CA MET A 109 12.84 18.31 2.09
C MET A 109 13.48 19.68 1.77
N THR A 110 12.65 20.71 1.58
CA THR A 110 13.11 22.07 1.29
C THR A 110 13.91 22.66 2.45
N ASP A 111 13.40 22.55 3.68
CA ASP A 111 14.07 23.10 4.87
C ASP A 111 15.42 22.42 5.14
N ALA A 112 15.56 21.16 4.76
CA ALA A 112 16.83 20.40 4.88
C ALA A 112 17.79 20.64 3.69
N GLY A 113 17.37 21.35 2.65
CA GLY A 113 18.17 21.55 1.42
C GLY A 113 18.26 20.32 0.53
N GLU A 114 17.37 19.33 0.71
CA GLU A 114 17.32 18.11 -0.11
C GLU A 114 16.46 18.35 -1.37
N LYS A 115 16.86 17.69 -2.46
CA LYS A 115 16.10 17.75 -3.71
C LYS A 115 14.80 17.00 -3.58
N PHE A 116 13.69 17.66 -3.91
CA PHE A 116 12.39 17.03 -3.93
C PHE A 116 11.53 17.60 -5.08
N ASP A 117 11.19 16.75 -6.04
CA ASP A 117 10.34 17.13 -7.16
C ASP A 117 9.07 16.24 -7.16
N PRO A 118 7.91 16.78 -6.75
CA PRO A 118 6.64 16.08 -6.82
C PRO A 118 6.26 15.59 -8.22
N LYS A 119 6.78 16.23 -9.29
CA LYS A 119 6.51 15.85 -10.68
C LYS A 119 7.30 14.62 -11.13
N ALA A 120 8.33 14.21 -10.38
CA ALA A 120 9.06 12.97 -10.63
C ALA A 120 8.21 11.71 -10.34
N TYR A 121 7.20 11.85 -9.49
CA TYR A 121 6.30 10.76 -9.14
C TYR A 121 5.23 10.52 -10.21
N ILE A 122 4.77 9.27 -10.32
CA ILE A 122 3.65 8.91 -11.20
C ILE A 122 2.44 9.80 -10.83
N PRO A 123 1.82 10.50 -11.79
CA PRO A 123 0.82 11.52 -11.51
C PRO A 123 -0.35 11.06 -10.62
N ALA A 124 -0.85 9.86 -10.83
CA ALA A 124 -1.94 9.29 -10.03
C ALA A 124 -1.53 9.11 -8.55
N ILE A 125 -0.27 8.71 -8.30
CA ILE A 125 0.27 8.53 -6.94
C ILE A 125 0.50 9.90 -6.28
N ALA A 126 1.15 10.83 -6.99
CA ALA A 126 1.41 12.18 -6.48
C ALA A 126 0.11 12.92 -6.12
N ALA A 127 -0.88 12.88 -7.02
CA ALA A 127 -2.17 13.55 -6.81
C ALA A 127 -2.92 13.02 -5.59
N TYR A 128 -2.79 11.73 -5.29
CA TYR A 128 -3.46 11.13 -4.14
C TYR A 128 -2.98 11.71 -2.81
N TYR A 129 -1.67 11.96 -2.68
CA TYR A 129 -1.04 12.47 -1.46
C TYR A 129 -0.85 13.99 -1.44
N THR A 130 -1.36 14.69 -2.45
CA THR A 130 -1.31 16.15 -2.54
C THR A 130 -2.62 16.77 -2.01
N ALA A 131 -2.49 17.70 -1.09
CA ALA A 131 -3.61 18.46 -0.53
C ALA A 131 -4.19 19.45 -1.58
N PRO A 132 -5.43 19.97 -1.39
CA PRO A 132 -6.05 20.92 -2.33
C PRO A 132 -5.24 22.18 -2.59
N ASN A 133 -4.38 22.60 -1.65
CA ASN A 133 -3.47 23.74 -1.82
C ASN A 133 -2.22 23.43 -2.67
N GLY A 134 -2.13 22.25 -3.25
CA GLY A 134 -1.00 21.78 -4.08
C GLY A 134 0.21 21.26 -3.30
N GLN A 135 0.14 21.20 -1.98
CA GLN A 135 1.23 20.73 -1.14
C GLN A 135 1.20 19.21 -0.98
N MET A 136 2.30 18.52 -1.33
CA MET A 136 2.44 17.09 -1.05
C MET A 136 2.65 16.87 0.45
N MET A 137 1.72 16.13 1.05
CA MET A 137 1.64 15.97 2.50
C MET A 137 2.48 14.81 3.01
N SER A 138 2.59 13.73 2.26
CA SER A 138 3.35 12.54 2.64
C SER A 138 4.25 12.05 1.51
N PHE A 139 5.25 11.28 1.86
CA PHE A 139 6.20 10.68 0.92
C PHE A 139 5.60 9.38 0.35
N PRO A 140 5.32 9.28 -0.97
CA PRO A 140 4.86 8.04 -1.60
C PRO A 140 5.88 6.93 -1.39
N PHE A 141 5.45 5.78 -0.87
CA PHE A 141 6.38 4.71 -0.48
C PHE A 141 6.04 3.38 -1.13
N ASN A 142 5.12 2.62 -0.55
CA ASN A 142 4.75 1.30 -1.03
C ASN A 142 3.36 1.32 -1.69
N SER A 143 3.26 2.03 -2.80
CA SER A 143 2.03 2.04 -3.59
C SER A 143 1.85 0.71 -4.31
N SER A 144 0.63 0.18 -4.29
CA SER A 144 0.24 -1.04 -4.98
C SER A 144 -1.04 -0.82 -5.78
N THR A 145 -1.44 -1.84 -6.51
CA THR A 145 -2.81 -1.94 -7.04
C THR A 145 -3.27 -3.38 -6.99
N THR A 146 -4.56 -3.60 -7.15
CA THR A 146 -5.15 -4.94 -7.09
C THR A 146 -4.86 -5.70 -8.38
N VAL A 147 -4.42 -6.95 -8.26
CA VAL A 147 -4.19 -7.88 -9.36
C VAL A 147 -4.81 -9.25 -9.06
N PHE A 148 -4.86 -10.11 -10.06
CA PHE A 148 -5.36 -11.47 -9.95
C PHE A 148 -4.20 -12.47 -10.05
N TYR A 149 -4.02 -13.29 -8.99
CA TYR A 149 -3.06 -14.40 -8.97
C TYR A 149 -3.74 -15.72 -9.24
N TYR A 150 -3.08 -16.64 -9.93
CA TYR A 150 -3.58 -17.99 -10.15
C TYR A 150 -2.45 -19.02 -10.17
N ASN A 151 -2.77 -20.22 -9.68
CA ASN A 151 -1.88 -21.37 -9.63
C ASN A 151 -1.96 -22.12 -10.97
N LYS A 152 -0.90 -22.05 -11.79
CA LYS A 152 -0.84 -22.68 -13.12
C LYS A 152 -0.86 -24.21 -13.04
N ASP A 153 -0.26 -24.78 -12.01
CA ASP A 153 -0.24 -26.25 -11.84
C ASP A 153 -1.64 -26.76 -11.47
N ALA A 154 -2.36 -26.05 -10.60
CA ALA A 154 -3.76 -26.35 -10.29
C ALA A 154 -4.67 -26.21 -11.53
N PHE A 155 -4.44 -25.18 -12.36
CA PHE A 155 -5.17 -25.01 -13.63
C PHE A 155 -4.94 -26.20 -14.54
N LYS A 156 -3.70 -26.60 -14.77
CA LYS A 156 -3.34 -27.75 -15.59
C LYS A 156 -4.01 -29.04 -15.06
N ALA A 157 -3.96 -29.27 -13.75
CA ALA A 157 -4.60 -30.43 -13.13
C ALA A 157 -6.14 -30.43 -13.31
N ALA A 158 -6.77 -29.25 -13.38
CA ALA A 158 -8.20 -29.09 -13.61
C ALA A 158 -8.59 -29.07 -15.11
N GLY A 159 -7.67 -29.32 -16.04
CA GLY A 159 -7.91 -29.25 -17.48
C GLY A 159 -8.18 -27.82 -18.00
N LEU A 160 -7.62 -26.83 -17.31
CA LEU A 160 -7.60 -25.44 -17.73
C LEU A 160 -6.26 -25.11 -18.40
N ASP A 161 -6.26 -24.17 -19.36
CA ASP A 161 -5.00 -23.67 -19.93
C ASP A 161 -4.26 -22.80 -18.90
N PRO A 162 -3.04 -23.21 -18.47
CA PRO A 162 -2.26 -22.45 -17.47
C PRO A 162 -1.74 -21.10 -17.99
N ASN A 163 -1.83 -20.83 -19.29
CA ASN A 163 -1.37 -19.58 -19.91
C ASN A 163 -2.51 -18.62 -20.29
N THR A 164 -3.77 -19.04 -20.06
CA THR A 164 -4.96 -18.24 -20.33
C THR A 164 -5.71 -17.97 -19.01
N PRO A 165 -5.34 -16.88 -18.30
CA PRO A 165 -6.04 -16.52 -17.06
C PRO A 165 -7.49 -16.09 -17.33
N PRO A 166 -8.41 -16.28 -16.36
CA PRO A 166 -9.77 -15.79 -16.45
C PRO A 166 -9.78 -14.26 -16.62
N ALA A 167 -10.42 -13.77 -17.68
CA ALA A 167 -10.52 -12.34 -17.95
C ALA A 167 -11.81 -11.70 -17.41
N THR A 168 -12.86 -12.50 -17.26
CA THR A 168 -14.16 -12.04 -16.79
C THR A 168 -14.60 -12.78 -15.53
N TRP A 169 -15.52 -12.19 -14.78
CA TRP A 169 -16.10 -12.87 -13.60
C TRP A 169 -16.84 -14.16 -13.98
N GLY A 170 -17.41 -14.24 -15.20
CA GLY A 170 -17.94 -15.50 -15.73
C GLY A 170 -16.84 -16.56 -15.91
N ASP A 171 -15.70 -16.17 -16.48
CA ASP A 171 -14.55 -17.08 -16.65
C ASP A 171 -13.99 -17.54 -15.29
N VAL A 172 -13.95 -16.63 -14.28
CA VAL A 172 -13.54 -16.97 -12.91
C VAL A 172 -14.47 -18.02 -12.31
N THR A 173 -15.78 -17.86 -12.47
CA THR A 173 -16.77 -18.82 -11.97
C THR A 173 -16.60 -20.19 -12.62
N LEU A 174 -16.39 -20.21 -13.95
CA LEU A 174 -16.16 -21.47 -14.70
C LEU A 174 -14.84 -22.14 -14.29
N ALA A 175 -13.76 -21.37 -14.15
CA ALA A 175 -12.48 -21.89 -13.68
C ALA A 175 -12.59 -22.44 -12.26
N ALA A 176 -13.26 -21.72 -11.35
CA ALA A 176 -13.50 -22.18 -9.98
C ALA A 176 -14.28 -23.49 -9.92
N ALA A 177 -15.30 -23.65 -10.77
CA ALA A 177 -16.07 -24.89 -10.86
C ALA A 177 -15.22 -26.08 -11.32
N LYS A 178 -14.35 -25.90 -12.33
CA LYS A 178 -13.41 -26.93 -12.78
C LYS A 178 -12.37 -27.29 -11.72
N LEU A 179 -11.80 -26.28 -11.04
CA LEU A 179 -10.88 -26.50 -9.94
C LEU A 179 -11.52 -27.28 -8.80
N LYS A 180 -12.76 -26.96 -8.44
CA LYS A 180 -13.51 -27.72 -7.43
C LYS A 180 -13.77 -29.16 -7.89
N ALA A 181 -14.19 -29.36 -9.13
CA ALA A 181 -14.44 -30.70 -9.70
C ALA A 181 -13.15 -31.55 -9.75
N SER A 182 -11.96 -30.95 -9.88
CA SER A 182 -10.67 -31.63 -9.79
C SER A 182 -10.20 -31.91 -8.36
N GLY A 183 -11.02 -31.57 -7.35
CA GLY A 183 -10.72 -31.82 -5.94
C GLY A 183 -10.11 -30.64 -5.17
N HIS A 184 -9.96 -29.46 -5.80
CA HIS A 184 -9.40 -28.30 -5.12
C HIS A 184 -10.41 -27.71 -4.11
N LYS A 185 -10.01 -27.66 -2.83
CA LYS A 185 -10.93 -27.26 -1.73
C LYS A 185 -11.17 -25.74 -1.64
N CYS A 186 -10.25 -24.95 -2.16
CA CYS A 186 -10.33 -23.48 -2.20
C CYS A 186 -10.02 -23.00 -3.63
N PRO A 187 -11.01 -23.00 -4.55
CA PRO A 187 -10.81 -22.52 -5.91
C PRO A 187 -10.44 -21.04 -5.98
N LEU A 188 -11.14 -20.18 -5.23
CA LEU A 188 -10.92 -18.74 -5.15
C LEU A 188 -10.93 -18.30 -3.69
N SER A 189 -10.01 -17.40 -3.33
CA SER A 189 -10.08 -16.57 -2.13
C SER A 189 -9.84 -15.11 -2.48
N ILE A 190 -10.12 -14.21 -1.55
CA ILE A 190 -10.06 -12.76 -1.71
C ILE A 190 -9.34 -12.19 -0.50
N ALA A 191 -8.26 -11.43 -0.70
CA ALA A 191 -7.66 -10.61 0.33
C ALA A 191 -8.13 -9.16 0.18
N TRP A 192 -8.13 -8.38 1.26
CA TRP A 192 -8.52 -6.97 1.25
C TRP A 192 -9.88 -6.72 0.57
N GLN A 193 -10.91 -7.46 0.99
CA GLN A 193 -12.18 -7.57 0.26
C GLN A 193 -12.84 -6.22 -0.08
N GLY A 194 -12.89 -5.24 0.83
CA GLY A 194 -13.42 -3.90 0.54
C GLY A 194 -12.62 -3.23 -0.59
N TRP A 195 -11.28 -3.23 -0.48
CA TRP A 195 -10.42 -2.62 -1.49
C TRP A 195 -10.46 -3.34 -2.84
N THR A 196 -10.47 -4.66 -2.85
CA THR A 196 -10.44 -5.44 -4.11
C THR A 196 -11.80 -5.56 -4.77
N GLN A 197 -12.89 -5.71 -3.99
CA GLN A 197 -14.23 -6.03 -4.52
C GLN A 197 -15.20 -4.84 -4.55
N LEU A 198 -14.88 -3.74 -3.88
CA LEU A 198 -15.70 -2.52 -3.93
C LEU A 198 -14.93 -1.34 -4.54
N GLU A 199 -13.78 -0.98 -4.01
CA GLU A 199 -13.02 0.19 -4.46
C GLU A 199 -12.39 0.00 -5.84
N SER A 200 -11.51 -1.00 -6.00
CA SER A 200 -10.89 -1.33 -7.29
C SER A 200 -11.92 -1.81 -8.30
N PHE A 201 -12.94 -2.53 -7.86
CA PHE A 201 -14.08 -2.93 -8.69
C PHE A 201 -14.80 -1.71 -9.28
N SER A 202 -15.09 -0.69 -8.45
CA SER A 202 -15.75 0.54 -8.91
C SER A 202 -14.93 1.24 -9.99
N ALA A 203 -13.64 1.45 -9.75
CA ALA A 203 -12.76 2.09 -10.71
C ALA A 203 -12.61 1.28 -11.99
N TRP A 204 -12.42 -0.03 -11.88
CA TRP A 204 -12.24 -0.96 -13.01
C TRP A 204 -13.46 -1.02 -13.92
N HIS A 205 -14.67 -0.82 -13.35
CA HIS A 205 -15.92 -0.75 -14.08
C HIS A 205 -16.40 0.67 -14.39
N ASN A 206 -15.57 1.68 -14.08
CA ASN A 206 -15.88 3.09 -14.30
C ASN A 206 -17.20 3.54 -13.67
N VAL A 207 -17.45 3.10 -12.44
CA VAL A 207 -18.61 3.50 -11.64
C VAL A 207 -18.17 4.23 -10.36
N GLU A 208 -19.05 5.08 -9.83
CA GLU A 208 -18.75 5.82 -8.61
C GLU A 208 -18.73 4.89 -7.39
N TYR A 209 -17.66 5.02 -6.58
CA TYR A 209 -17.63 4.49 -5.22
C TYR A 209 -18.32 5.47 -4.26
N ALA A 210 -18.07 6.77 -4.44
CA ALA A 210 -18.70 7.86 -3.70
C ALA A 210 -18.91 9.09 -4.59
N THR A 211 -19.81 10.00 -4.18
CA THR A 211 -20.00 11.29 -4.83
C THR A 211 -18.75 12.19 -4.72
N LYS A 212 -18.77 13.38 -5.33
CA LYS A 212 -17.66 14.36 -5.29
C LYS A 212 -16.34 13.76 -5.79
N GLN A 213 -16.37 13.06 -6.93
CA GLN A 213 -15.18 12.38 -7.48
C GLN A 213 -14.53 11.46 -6.43
N ASN A 214 -15.32 10.63 -5.79
CA ASN A 214 -14.91 9.73 -4.71
C ASN A 214 -14.23 10.49 -3.52
N GLY A 215 -14.75 11.66 -3.18
CA GLY A 215 -14.26 12.49 -2.07
C GLY A 215 -13.08 13.40 -2.41
N LEU A 216 -12.55 13.36 -3.63
CA LEU A 216 -11.44 14.23 -4.04
C LEU A 216 -11.87 15.68 -4.24
N ALA A 217 -13.16 15.93 -4.53
CA ALA A 217 -13.71 17.26 -4.80
C ALA A 217 -14.44 17.90 -3.61
N GLY A 218 -14.57 17.23 -2.47
CA GLY A 218 -15.20 17.83 -1.30
C GLY A 218 -15.46 16.87 -0.15
N LEU A 219 -15.60 17.42 1.05
CA LEU A 219 -15.85 16.65 2.28
C LEU A 219 -17.30 16.14 2.40
N ASP A 220 -18.21 16.73 1.62
CA ASP A 220 -19.64 16.38 1.54
C ASP A 220 -19.88 15.15 0.63
N ALA A 221 -18.87 14.31 0.42
CA ALA A 221 -18.99 13.07 -0.31
C ALA A 221 -19.88 12.05 0.43
N ARG A 222 -20.58 11.21 -0.36
CA ARG A 222 -21.46 10.12 0.14
C ARG A 222 -21.24 8.86 -0.67
N LEU A 223 -21.26 7.71 -0.02
CA LEU A 223 -21.06 6.39 -0.63
C LEU A 223 -22.14 6.06 -1.67
N LYS A 224 -21.75 5.33 -2.72
CA LYS A 224 -22.59 4.89 -3.85
C LYS A 224 -22.49 3.39 -4.12
N ILE A 225 -21.88 2.63 -3.23
CA ILE A 225 -21.55 1.21 -3.43
C ILE A 225 -22.73 0.24 -3.27
N ASN A 226 -23.94 0.72 -3.16
CA ASN A 226 -25.17 -0.07 -3.23
C ASN A 226 -25.90 0.02 -4.57
N SER A 227 -25.19 0.42 -5.64
CA SER A 227 -25.74 0.46 -6.99
C SER A 227 -26.08 -0.95 -7.51
N PRO A 228 -26.94 -1.07 -8.53
CA PRO A 228 -27.28 -2.40 -9.09
C PRO A 228 -26.05 -3.22 -9.50
N LEU A 229 -24.99 -2.58 -10.00
CA LEU A 229 -23.78 -3.28 -10.41
C LEU A 229 -23.00 -3.83 -9.21
N HIS A 230 -22.87 -3.05 -8.11
CA HIS A 230 -22.23 -3.52 -6.89
C HIS A 230 -23.01 -4.67 -6.25
N VAL A 231 -24.34 -4.54 -6.17
CA VAL A 231 -25.21 -5.60 -5.66
C VAL A 231 -25.04 -6.88 -6.49
N ARG A 232 -25.11 -6.79 -7.84
CA ARG A 232 -24.86 -7.91 -8.75
C ARG A 232 -23.51 -8.58 -8.48
N HIS A 233 -22.47 -7.80 -8.27
CA HIS A 233 -21.12 -8.33 -8.04
C HIS A 233 -21.05 -9.11 -6.72
N ILE A 234 -21.52 -8.53 -5.63
CA ILE A 234 -21.51 -9.17 -4.31
C ILE A 234 -22.45 -10.39 -4.29
N GLU A 235 -23.60 -10.35 -4.98
CA GLU A 235 -24.46 -11.53 -5.19
C GLU A 235 -23.76 -12.66 -5.94
N ASN A 236 -22.98 -12.32 -6.99
CA ASN A 236 -22.17 -13.31 -7.71
C ASN A 236 -21.18 -14.01 -6.77
N LEU A 237 -20.44 -13.25 -5.97
CA LEU A 237 -19.51 -13.80 -4.99
C LEU A 237 -20.21 -14.60 -3.88
N ALA A 238 -21.38 -14.14 -3.40
CA ALA A 238 -22.20 -14.87 -2.44
C ALA A 238 -22.66 -16.23 -2.98
N ASN A 239 -23.08 -16.25 -4.25
CA ASN A 239 -23.46 -17.49 -4.93
C ASN A 239 -22.26 -18.43 -5.12
N MET A 240 -21.09 -17.89 -5.43
CA MET A 240 -19.84 -18.66 -5.48
C MET A 240 -19.48 -19.23 -4.10
N ALA A 241 -19.62 -18.43 -3.03
CA ALA A 241 -19.38 -18.89 -1.66
C ALA A 241 -20.32 -20.04 -1.27
N LYS A 242 -21.61 -19.90 -1.54
CA LYS A 242 -22.63 -20.95 -1.29
C LYS A 242 -22.30 -22.24 -2.03
N GLN A 243 -21.70 -22.15 -3.20
CA GLN A 243 -21.28 -23.31 -4.00
C GLN A 243 -19.89 -23.83 -3.63
N GLY A 244 -19.18 -23.20 -2.69
CA GLY A 244 -17.79 -23.53 -2.34
C GLY A 244 -16.78 -23.24 -3.46
N LEU A 245 -17.08 -22.29 -4.34
CA LEU A 245 -16.21 -21.81 -5.42
C LEU A 245 -15.36 -20.61 -4.94
N PHE A 246 -15.87 -19.84 -4.01
CA PHE A 246 -15.18 -18.82 -3.24
C PHE A 246 -15.16 -19.23 -1.76
N VAL A 247 -13.99 -19.15 -1.12
CA VAL A 247 -13.80 -19.49 0.29
C VAL A 247 -13.22 -18.29 1.01
N TYR A 248 -13.98 -17.72 1.93
CA TYR A 248 -13.53 -16.61 2.77
C TYR A 248 -12.46 -17.10 3.76
N LYS A 249 -11.34 -16.41 3.85
CA LYS A 249 -10.17 -16.80 4.66
C LYS A 249 -9.71 -15.73 5.66
N GLY A 250 -10.50 -14.68 5.86
CA GLY A 250 -10.20 -13.61 6.82
C GLY A 250 -10.05 -12.24 6.19
N ARG A 251 -9.80 -11.25 7.04
CA ARG A 251 -9.65 -9.83 6.66
C ARG A 251 -8.23 -9.49 6.22
N GLY A 252 -8.08 -8.35 5.59
CA GLY A 252 -6.80 -7.79 5.19
C GLY A 252 -5.99 -8.77 4.34
N ASN A 253 -4.72 -8.94 4.68
CA ASN A 253 -3.80 -9.84 3.98
C ASN A 253 -3.79 -11.29 4.52
N VAL A 254 -4.61 -11.62 5.51
CA VAL A 254 -4.65 -12.98 6.11
C VAL A 254 -4.85 -14.08 5.05
N PRO A 255 -5.71 -13.91 4.02
CA PRO A 255 -5.89 -14.92 2.99
C PRO A 255 -4.65 -15.23 2.15
N GLU A 256 -3.68 -14.32 2.06
CA GLU A 256 -2.50 -14.45 1.18
C GLU A 256 -1.68 -15.70 1.46
N ALA A 257 -1.58 -16.11 2.73
CA ALA A 257 -0.89 -17.34 3.12
C ALA A 257 -1.49 -18.60 2.46
N THR A 258 -2.80 -18.61 2.19
CA THR A 258 -3.49 -19.74 1.57
C THR A 258 -3.17 -19.90 0.08
N PHE A 259 -2.81 -18.81 -0.60
CA PHE A 259 -2.33 -18.88 -1.98
C PHE A 259 -0.90 -19.41 -2.03
N VAL A 260 0.01 -18.88 -1.22
CA VAL A 260 1.42 -19.30 -1.18
C VAL A 260 1.56 -20.77 -0.81
N SER A 261 0.73 -21.28 0.11
CA SER A 261 0.70 -22.70 0.48
C SER A 261 0.11 -23.61 -0.61
N GLY A 262 -0.53 -23.06 -1.62
CA GLY A 262 -1.28 -23.79 -2.65
C GLY A 262 -2.65 -24.28 -2.19
N GLU A 263 -3.12 -23.88 -1.00
CA GLU A 263 -4.47 -24.20 -0.52
C GLU A 263 -5.55 -23.55 -1.40
N CYS A 264 -5.38 -22.28 -1.79
CA CYS A 264 -6.27 -21.60 -2.70
C CYS A 264 -5.61 -21.42 -4.08
N ALA A 265 -6.36 -21.75 -5.14
CA ALA A 265 -5.84 -21.78 -6.52
C ALA A 265 -5.89 -20.42 -7.23
N MET A 266 -6.82 -19.55 -6.86
CA MET A 266 -6.97 -18.19 -7.40
C MET A 266 -7.12 -17.19 -6.26
N MET A 267 -6.65 -15.95 -6.48
CA MET A 267 -6.76 -14.89 -5.48
C MET A 267 -6.75 -13.51 -6.12
N THR A 268 -7.65 -12.63 -5.68
CA THR A 268 -7.52 -11.18 -5.88
C THR A 268 -6.83 -10.59 -4.66
N THR A 269 -5.74 -9.88 -4.88
CA THR A 269 -4.98 -9.21 -3.81
C THR A 269 -4.06 -8.13 -4.37
N SER A 270 -3.20 -7.59 -3.53
CA SER A 270 -2.21 -6.55 -3.84
C SER A 270 -1.10 -7.03 -4.79
N SER A 271 -0.67 -6.18 -5.70
CA SER A 271 0.57 -6.39 -6.45
C SER A 271 1.79 -6.50 -5.53
N GLY A 272 1.78 -5.84 -4.36
CA GLY A 272 2.83 -5.92 -3.34
C GLY A 272 2.96 -7.30 -2.65
N PHE A 273 2.07 -8.24 -2.96
CA PHE A 273 2.19 -9.64 -2.54
C PHE A 273 3.16 -10.46 -3.41
N TYR A 274 3.54 -9.95 -4.59
CA TYR A 274 4.38 -10.66 -5.56
C TYR A 274 5.70 -11.17 -4.97
N GLY A 275 6.41 -10.36 -4.19
CA GLY A 275 7.68 -10.76 -3.58
C GLY A 275 7.54 -11.98 -2.67
N ASN A 276 6.43 -12.08 -1.94
CA ASN A 276 6.12 -13.22 -1.08
C ASN A 276 5.79 -14.48 -1.91
N VAL A 277 4.98 -14.33 -2.97
CA VAL A 277 4.67 -15.44 -3.88
C VAL A 277 5.95 -15.97 -4.53
N ARG A 278 6.77 -15.08 -5.09
CA ARG A 278 8.03 -15.45 -5.74
C ARG A 278 8.98 -16.21 -4.82
N LYS A 279 9.09 -15.80 -3.55
CA LYS A 279 9.99 -16.44 -2.58
C LYS A 279 9.47 -17.78 -2.08
N ASN A 280 8.18 -17.93 -1.86
CA ASN A 280 7.61 -18.98 -1.03
C ASN A 280 6.70 -19.97 -1.77
N ALA A 281 6.05 -19.60 -2.89
CA ALA A 281 5.24 -20.53 -3.66
C ALA A 281 6.10 -21.64 -4.28
N LYS A 282 5.64 -22.90 -4.17
CA LYS A 282 6.34 -24.08 -4.70
C LYS A 282 5.67 -24.64 -5.96
N PHE A 283 4.90 -23.84 -6.64
CA PHE A 283 4.16 -24.13 -7.87
C PHE A 283 4.32 -23.00 -8.89
N ALA A 284 4.07 -23.30 -10.15
CA ALA A 284 4.04 -22.30 -11.19
C ALA A 284 2.79 -21.41 -11.03
N TYR A 285 2.95 -20.10 -11.07
CA TYR A 285 1.87 -19.13 -10.90
C TYR A 285 1.85 -18.10 -12.03
N GLY A 286 0.72 -17.42 -12.17
CA GLY A 286 0.55 -16.28 -13.04
C GLY A 286 -0.04 -15.09 -12.31
N VAL A 287 0.24 -13.90 -12.86
CA VAL A 287 -0.38 -12.63 -12.45
C VAL A 287 -1.15 -12.08 -13.64
N ALA A 288 -2.38 -11.70 -13.44
CA ALA A 288 -3.27 -11.21 -14.48
C ALA A 288 -4.01 -9.94 -14.03
N PRO A 289 -4.58 -9.17 -14.97
CA PRO A 289 -5.49 -8.08 -14.63
C PRO A 289 -6.71 -8.58 -13.85
N LEU A 290 -7.35 -7.66 -13.11
CA LEU A 290 -8.60 -7.97 -12.45
C LEU A 290 -9.66 -8.45 -13.44
N PRO A 291 -10.47 -9.43 -13.08
CA PRO A 291 -11.65 -9.82 -13.86
C PRO A 291 -12.68 -8.68 -13.95
N TYR A 292 -13.43 -8.63 -15.04
CA TYR A 292 -14.46 -7.62 -15.25
C TYR A 292 -15.75 -8.20 -15.84
N TYR A 293 -16.80 -7.40 -15.91
CA TYR A 293 -18.05 -7.74 -16.61
C TYR A 293 -18.06 -7.10 -18.00
N LYS A 294 -18.10 -7.92 -19.05
CA LYS A 294 -18.06 -7.47 -20.47
C LYS A 294 -19.23 -6.58 -20.87
N ASP A 295 -20.37 -6.78 -20.24
CA ASP A 295 -21.60 -6.04 -20.50
C ASP A 295 -21.65 -4.66 -19.82
N VAL A 296 -20.62 -4.29 -19.03
CA VAL A 296 -20.54 -2.98 -18.41
C VAL A 296 -19.79 -2.00 -19.31
N PRO A 297 -20.46 -0.94 -19.81
CA PRO A 297 -19.81 0.04 -20.66
C PRO A 297 -18.65 0.76 -19.95
N GLY A 298 -17.52 0.86 -20.64
CA GLY A 298 -16.31 1.51 -20.10
C GLY A 298 -15.39 0.60 -19.27
N ALA A 299 -15.79 -0.67 -19.02
CA ALA A 299 -14.92 -1.66 -18.40
C ALA A 299 -14.08 -2.41 -19.46
N PRO A 300 -12.82 -2.74 -19.17
CA PRO A 300 -12.07 -2.34 -17.98
C PRO A 300 -11.44 -0.96 -18.13
N GLN A 301 -11.49 -0.13 -17.07
CA GLN A 301 -10.93 1.23 -17.05
C GLN A 301 -9.50 1.26 -16.48
N ASN A 302 -9.29 1.66 -15.27
CA ASN A 302 -8.06 1.55 -14.49
C ASN A 302 -8.38 1.11 -13.07
N THR A 303 -7.40 0.62 -12.34
CA THR A 303 -7.54 0.34 -10.90
C THR A 303 -7.10 1.54 -10.07
N VAL A 304 -7.47 1.56 -8.79
CA VAL A 304 -7.00 2.57 -7.83
C VAL A 304 -5.75 2.10 -7.10
N ILE A 305 -4.98 3.05 -6.58
CA ILE A 305 -3.85 2.71 -5.72
C ILE A 305 -4.34 2.12 -4.39
N GLY A 306 -3.47 1.29 -3.81
CA GLY A 306 -3.47 0.89 -2.43
C GLY A 306 -2.08 1.05 -1.84
N GLY A 307 -1.84 0.42 -0.71
CA GLY A 307 -0.56 0.52 -0.02
C GLY A 307 -0.47 1.75 0.86
N ALA A 308 0.71 2.37 0.97
CA ALA A 308 0.94 3.38 1.98
C ALA A 308 1.94 4.46 1.56
N SER A 309 1.90 5.57 2.30
CA SER A 309 2.89 6.63 2.26
C SER A 309 3.50 6.87 3.64
N LEU A 310 4.62 7.59 3.69
CA LEU A 310 5.32 7.93 4.92
C LEU A 310 4.97 9.37 5.33
N TRP A 311 4.48 9.51 6.55
CA TRP A 311 4.07 10.77 7.15
C TRP A 311 5.09 11.21 8.18
N VAL A 312 5.48 12.48 8.12
CA VAL A 312 6.40 13.07 9.10
C VAL A 312 5.59 13.66 10.25
N MET A 313 5.82 13.15 11.45
CA MET A 313 5.11 13.62 12.63
C MET A 313 5.74 14.93 13.14
N SER A 314 4.89 15.83 13.63
CA SER A 314 5.32 17.12 14.18
C SER A 314 5.99 16.99 15.55
N GLY A 315 6.55 18.11 16.06
CA GLY A 315 7.14 18.18 17.41
C GLY A 315 8.56 17.59 17.51
N LYS A 316 9.27 17.43 16.38
CA LYS A 316 10.64 16.92 16.33
C LYS A 316 11.65 18.07 16.28
N LYS A 317 12.91 17.80 16.66
CA LYS A 317 14.01 18.75 16.57
C LYS A 317 14.42 18.99 15.12
N ALA A 318 15.02 20.14 14.84
CA ALA A 318 15.47 20.49 13.50
C ALA A 318 16.47 19.46 12.90
N ASP A 319 17.35 18.91 13.72
CA ASP A 319 18.32 17.89 13.29
C ASP A 319 17.65 16.55 12.97
N GLU A 320 16.62 16.17 13.72
CA GLU A 320 15.79 14.97 13.45
C GLU A 320 15.06 15.10 12.12
N TYR A 321 14.51 16.28 11.79
CA TYR A 321 13.90 16.55 10.48
C TYR A 321 14.92 16.46 9.33
N LYS A 322 16.17 16.93 9.52
CA LYS A 322 17.23 16.75 8.54
C LYS A 322 17.53 15.27 8.29
N GLY A 323 17.58 14.46 9.35
CA GLY A 323 17.76 13.01 9.23
C GLY A 323 16.63 12.34 8.44
N ILE A 324 15.37 12.74 8.68
CA ILE A 324 14.22 12.25 7.90
C ILE A 324 14.38 12.62 6.42
N ALA A 325 14.73 13.88 6.11
CA ALA A 325 14.92 14.33 4.73
C ALA A 325 16.04 13.57 4.01
N LYS A 326 17.17 13.33 4.67
CA LYS A 326 18.26 12.51 4.12
C LYS A 326 17.83 11.07 3.84
N PHE A 327 17.06 10.47 4.75
CA PHE A 327 16.49 9.13 4.52
C PHE A 327 15.53 9.13 3.33
N PHE A 328 14.63 10.11 3.22
CA PHE A 328 13.71 10.21 2.08
C PHE A 328 14.46 10.46 0.76
N ASN A 329 15.51 11.28 0.76
CA ASN A 329 16.35 11.46 -0.41
C ASN A 329 17.03 10.14 -0.83
N PHE A 330 17.54 9.36 0.12
CA PHE A 330 18.14 8.04 -0.14
C PHE A 330 17.13 7.07 -0.78
N ILE A 331 15.92 6.93 -0.20
CA ILE A 331 14.91 6.00 -0.72
C ILE A 331 14.19 6.52 -1.96
N SER A 332 14.38 7.78 -2.37
CA SER A 332 13.84 8.34 -3.62
C SER A 332 14.78 8.18 -4.81
N SER A 333 15.99 7.66 -4.63
CA SER A 333 16.87 7.39 -5.77
C SER A 333 16.23 6.37 -6.73
N PRO A 334 16.36 6.58 -8.05
CA PRO A 334 15.75 5.67 -9.04
C PRO A 334 16.17 4.21 -8.86
N GLU A 335 17.42 3.98 -8.46
CA GLU A 335 18.00 2.66 -8.25
C GLU A 335 17.37 1.95 -7.06
N VAL A 336 17.21 2.64 -5.92
CA VAL A 336 16.58 2.09 -4.71
C VAL A 336 15.09 1.80 -4.98
N GLN A 337 14.41 2.68 -5.69
CA GLN A 337 13.00 2.49 -6.04
C GLN A 337 12.79 1.37 -7.05
N ALA A 338 13.62 1.25 -8.07
CA ALA A 338 13.57 0.15 -9.03
C ALA A 338 13.84 -1.19 -8.35
N ALA A 339 14.86 -1.28 -7.50
CA ALA A 339 15.16 -2.47 -6.72
C ALA A 339 14.00 -2.85 -5.76
N SER A 340 13.39 -1.85 -5.13
CA SER A 340 12.22 -2.03 -4.26
C SER A 340 11.02 -2.59 -5.03
N HIS A 341 10.68 -1.99 -6.18
CA HIS A 341 9.65 -2.49 -7.08
C HIS A 341 9.88 -3.95 -7.50
N GLN A 342 11.08 -4.25 -8.00
CA GLN A 342 11.44 -5.58 -8.49
C GLN A 342 11.43 -6.63 -7.38
N ARG A 343 11.77 -6.25 -6.14
CA ARG A 343 11.77 -7.16 -4.99
C ARG A 343 10.36 -7.47 -4.48
N THR A 344 9.51 -6.45 -4.39
CA THR A 344 8.24 -6.51 -3.64
C THR A 344 7.01 -6.70 -4.53
N GLY A 345 7.04 -6.17 -5.76
CA GLY A 345 5.87 -6.04 -6.63
C GLY A 345 5.02 -4.80 -6.35
N TYR A 346 5.42 -3.93 -5.40
CA TYR A 346 4.86 -2.58 -5.32
C TYR A 346 5.14 -1.82 -6.60
N LEU A 347 4.32 -0.83 -6.93
CA LEU A 347 4.51 0.00 -8.12
C LEU A 347 5.84 0.76 -8.06
N PRO A 348 6.52 0.99 -9.19
CA PRO A 348 7.58 1.98 -9.25
C PRO A 348 6.94 3.36 -9.07
N VAL A 349 7.20 4.02 -7.93
CA VAL A 349 6.47 5.26 -7.58
C VAL A 349 6.92 6.48 -8.39
N THR A 350 8.08 6.39 -9.08
CA THR A 350 8.57 7.44 -9.99
C THR A 350 8.74 6.94 -11.41
N THR A 351 8.61 7.86 -12.38
CA THR A 351 8.85 7.57 -13.79
C THR A 351 10.29 7.09 -14.05
N ALA A 352 11.26 7.62 -13.32
CA ALA A 352 12.66 7.21 -13.45
C ALA A 352 12.87 5.73 -13.03
N ALA A 353 12.26 5.29 -11.93
CA ALA A 353 12.32 3.90 -11.47
C ALA A 353 11.62 2.94 -12.45
N PHE A 354 10.48 3.35 -13.01
CA PHE A 354 9.80 2.61 -14.06
C PHE A 354 10.69 2.41 -15.30
N ASN A 355 11.25 3.51 -15.82
CA ASN A 355 12.11 3.48 -17.01
C ASN A 355 13.38 2.62 -16.78
N LEU A 356 13.94 2.68 -15.56
CA LEU A 356 15.12 1.88 -15.21
C LEU A 356 14.78 0.38 -15.19
N THR A 357 13.63 0.02 -14.61
CA THR A 357 13.15 -1.36 -14.59
C THR A 357 12.84 -1.89 -16.00
N GLU A 358 12.18 -1.07 -16.85
CA GLU A 358 11.89 -1.43 -18.22
C GLU A 358 13.17 -1.65 -19.04
N LYS A 359 14.13 -0.73 -18.96
CA LYS A 359 15.42 -0.81 -19.67
C LYS A 359 16.27 -1.99 -19.21
N SER A 360 16.14 -2.46 -17.98
CA SER A 360 16.85 -3.64 -17.49
C SER A 360 16.32 -4.96 -18.08
N GLY A 361 15.20 -4.96 -18.78
CA GLY A 361 14.54 -6.16 -19.30
C GLY A 361 13.74 -6.94 -18.24
N TYR A 362 13.62 -6.42 -17.03
CA TYR A 362 12.99 -7.11 -15.88
C TYR A 362 11.58 -7.63 -16.20
N TYR A 363 10.73 -6.84 -16.82
CA TYR A 363 9.35 -7.25 -17.14
C TYR A 363 9.30 -8.41 -18.16
N LYS A 364 10.26 -8.45 -19.10
CA LYS A 364 10.37 -9.54 -20.06
C LYS A 364 10.83 -10.85 -19.40
N GLU A 365 11.74 -10.75 -18.44
CA GLU A 365 12.27 -11.90 -17.69
C GLU A 365 11.32 -12.38 -16.60
N ASN A 366 10.41 -11.50 -16.11
CA ASN A 366 9.45 -11.77 -15.07
C ASN A 366 8.01 -11.45 -15.52
N PRO A 367 7.43 -12.27 -16.41
CA PRO A 367 6.10 -12.03 -16.97
C PRO A 367 5.02 -11.87 -15.89
N GLY A 368 4.14 -10.87 -16.07
CA GLY A 368 3.06 -10.55 -15.13
C GLY A 368 3.41 -9.48 -14.10
N THR A 369 4.70 -9.13 -13.94
CA THR A 369 5.11 -8.04 -13.01
C THR A 369 4.78 -6.65 -13.54
N ASP A 370 4.50 -6.53 -14.82
CA ASP A 370 4.04 -5.31 -15.50
C ASP A 370 2.52 -5.09 -15.41
N VAL A 371 1.75 -6.12 -15.03
CA VAL A 371 0.28 -6.06 -14.99
C VAL A 371 -0.22 -4.90 -14.13
N ALA A 372 0.34 -4.74 -12.93
CA ALA A 372 -0.05 -3.68 -12.01
C ALA A 372 0.16 -2.28 -12.61
N VAL A 373 1.32 -2.05 -13.23
CA VAL A 373 1.63 -0.77 -13.90
C VAL A 373 0.69 -0.54 -15.07
N ASN A 374 0.49 -1.55 -15.91
CA ASN A 374 -0.38 -1.48 -17.09
C ASN A 374 -1.85 -1.19 -16.73
N GLN A 375 -2.34 -1.62 -15.58
CA GLN A 375 -3.67 -1.26 -15.08
C GLN A 375 -3.73 0.21 -14.64
N MET A 376 -2.66 0.73 -14.03
CA MET A 376 -2.63 2.09 -13.47
C MET A 376 -2.42 3.19 -14.52
N ILE A 377 -1.70 2.91 -15.60
CA ILE A 377 -1.40 3.91 -16.64
C ILE A 377 -2.54 4.11 -17.65
N ARG A 378 -3.63 3.35 -17.55
CA ARG A 378 -4.82 3.54 -18.37
C ARG A 378 -5.44 4.92 -18.10
N LYS A 379 -6.20 5.42 -19.08
CA LYS A 379 -6.87 6.72 -18.94
C LYS A 379 -7.78 6.73 -17.71
N VAL A 380 -7.52 7.65 -16.80
CA VAL A 380 -8.35 7.86 -15.60
C VAL A 380 -9.57 8.72 -15.91
N THR A 381 -10.64 8.53 -15.15
CA THR A 381 -11.86 9.36 -15.14
C THR A 381 -12.09 9.93 -13.74
N ASP A 382 -13.09 10.78 -13.58
CA ASP A 382 -13.50 11.29 -12.26
C ASP A 382 -13.98 10.17 -11.31
N LYS A 383 -14.36 9.01 -11.86
CA LYS A 383 -14.82 7.83 -11.10
C LYS A 383 -13.68 6.86 -10.73
N SER A 384 -12.52 6.99 -11.37
CA SER A 384 -11.42 6.02 -11.26
C SER A 384 -10.07 6.64 -10.87
N ARG A 385 -10.04 7.95 -10.57
CA ARG A 385 -8.82 8.67 -10.19
C ARG A 385 -8.25 8.25 -8.85
N GLY A 386 -9.09 7.80 -7.93
CA GLY A 386 -8.76 7.42 -6.56
C GLY A 386 -9.95 7.64 -5.64
N ILE A 387 -9.79 7.32 -4.36
CA ILE A 387 -10.82 7.50 -3.32
C ILE A 387 -10.16 8.14 -2.10
N ARG A 388 -10.69 9.28 -1.65
CA ARG A 388 -10.16 10.00 -0.49
C ARG A 388 -11.29 10.50 0.40
N LEU A 389 -11.66 9.67 1.39
CA LEU A 389 -12.77 9.89 2.29
C LEU A 389 -12.31 10.05 3.74
N GLY A 390 -13.02 10.85 4.51
CA GLY A 390 -12.81 10.96 5.96
C GLY A 390 -13.31 9.71 6.69
N ASN A 391 -12.71 9.39 7.85
CA ASN A 391 -13.05 8.20 8.63
C ASN A 391 -13.03 6.89 7.82
N TYR A 392 -12.24 6.84 6.74
CA TYR A 392 -12.32 5.76 5.76
C TYR A 392 -11.84 4.42 6.33
N VAL A 393 -10.92 4.42 7.29
CA VAL A 393 -10.51 3.22 8.02
C VAL A 393 -11.71 2.54 8.67
N GLN A 394 -12.57 3.31 9.34
CA GLN A 394 -13.78 2.79 9.97
C GLN A 394 -14.83 2.35 8.95
N ILE A 395 -14.92 3.04 7.81
CA ILE A 395 -15.81 2.64 6.71
C ILE A 395 -15.37 1.27 6.17
N ARG A 396 -14.08 1.06 5.92
CA ARG A 396 -13.56 -0.25 5.46
C ARG A 396 -13.81 -1.36 6.49
N THR A 397 -13.75 -1.06 7.79
CA THR A 397 -14.16 -2.01 8.83
C THR A 397 -15.64 -2.39 8.71
N ILE A 398 -16.52 -1.42 8.44
CA ILE A 398 -17.95 -1.67 8.21
C ILE A 398 -18.15 -2.53 6.95
N GLU A 399 -17.41 -2.26 5.87
CA GLU A 399 -17.44 -3.10 4.66
C GLU A 399 -17.09 -4.55 4.99
N ASP A 400 -16.01 -4.77 5.75
CA ASP A 400 -15.60 -6.12 6.15
C ASP A 400 -16.69 -6.81 6.97
N GLU A 401 -17.26 -6.13 7.97
CA GLU A 401 -18.34 -6.67 8.80
C GLU A 401 -19.57 -7.08 7.98
N GLU A 402 -20.01 -6.24 7.08
CA GLU A 402 -21.21 -6.47 6.29
C GLU A 402 -20.99 -7.54 5.21
N LEU A 403 -19.84 -7.54 4.53
CA LEU A 403 -19.50 -8.58 3.56
C LEU A 403 -19.37 -9.95 4.23
N GLU A 404 -18.81 -10.03 5.44
CA GLU A 404 -18.76 -11.28 6.22
C GLU A 404 -20.16 -11.85 6.52
N GLN A 405 -21.16 -10.99 6.75
CA GLN A 405 -22.55 -11.45 6.91
C GLN A 405 -23.11 -12.03 5.60
N VAL A 406 -22.70 -11.50 4.44
CA VAL A 406 -23.07 -12.04 3.13
C VAL A 406 -22.44 -13.40 2.91
N TRP A 407 -21.12 -13.54 3.16
CA TRP A 407 -20.40 -14.81 2.99
C TRP A 407 -20.93 -15.90 3.93
N ALA A 408 -21.36 -15.51 5.13
CA ALA A 408 -22.01 -16.40 6.08
C ALA A 408 -23.48 -16.73 5.73
N GLY A 409 -24.05 -16.15 4.68
CA GLY A 409 -25.43 -16.35 4.27
C GLY A 409 -26.48 -15.71 5.21
N LYS A 410 -26.06 -14.75 6.06
CA LYS A 410 -26.91 -14.09 7.06
C LYS A 410 -27.60 -12.84 6.53
N LYS A 411 -27.03 -12.20 5.50
CA LYS A 411 -27.58 -11.04 4.79
C LYS A 411 -27.51 -11.25 3.28
N SER A 412 -28.45 -10.66 2.56
CA SER A 412 -28.30 -10.48 1.12
C SER A 412 -27.25 -9.42 0.79
N ALA A 413 -26.72 -9.44 -0.42
CA ALA A 413 -25.80 -8.41 -0.90
C ALA A 413 -26.41 -7.00 -0.79
N LYS A 414 -27.70 -6.86 -1.17
CA LYS A 414 -28.40 -5.58 -1.11
C LYS A 414 -28.51 -5.04 0.33
N GLU A 415 -28.94 -5.85 1.28
CA GLU A 415 -29.05 -5.46 2.69
C GLU A 415 -27.70 -5.07 3.28
N ALA A 416 -26.64 -5.83 2.98
CA ALA A 416 -25.31 -5.55 3.45
C ALA A 416 -24.76 -4.22 2.87
N LEU A 417 -24.87 -4.00 1.56
CA LEU A 417 -24.38 -2.78 0.92
C LEU A 417 -25.21 -1.55 1.30
N ASP A 418 -26.52 -1.67 1.52
CA ASP A 418 -27.34 -0.59 2.06
C ASP A 418 -26.90 -0.22 3.49
N SER A 419 -26.58 -1.21 4.32
CA SER A 419 -26.05 -1.00 5.67
C SER A 419 -24.69 -0.30 5.64
N VAL A 420 -23.77 -0.71 4.73
CA VAL A 420 -22.48 -0.03 4.55
C VAL A 420 -22.69 1.44 4.16
N VAL A 421 -23.57 1.71 3.19
CA VAL A 421 -23.86 3.09 2.74
C VAL A 421 -24.43 3.93 3.88
N GLN A 422 -25.40 3.40 4.63
CA GLN A 422 -26.00 4.13 5.74
C GLN A 422 -24.96 4.43 6.84
N ARG A 423 -24.31 3.41 7.38
CA ARG A 423 -23.34 3.53 8.48
C ARG A 423 -22.11 4.35 8.06
N GLY A 424 -21.63 4.14 6.83
CA GLY A 424 -20.50 4.87 6.28
C GLY A 424 -20.81 6.35 6.05
N ASN A 425 -22.01 6.69 5.57
CA ASN A 425 -22.43 8.09 5.40
C ASN A 425 -22.55 8.83 6.74
N GLU A 426 -22.97 8.17 7.81
CA GLU A 426 -22.95 8.76 9.16
C GLU A 426 -21.51 9.12 9.62
N LEU A 427 -20.52 8.30 9.25
CA LEU A 427 -19.12 8.59 9.51
C LEU A 427 -18.60 9.76 8.67
N LEU A 428 -18.99 9.83 7.39
CA LEU A 428 -18.64 10.93 6.48
C LEU A 428 -19.22 12.25 6.95
N GLU A 429 -20.48 12.28 7.37
CA GLU A 429 -21.13 13.46 7.92
C GLU A 429 -20.45 13.98 9.20
N ARG A 430 -20.04 13.07 10.08
CA ARG A 430 -19.29 13.45 11.27
C ARG A 430 -17.93 14.04 10.93
N PHE A 431 -17.23 13.47 9.95
CA PHE A 431 -15.95 13.98 9.48
C PHE A 431 -16.10 15.36 8.82
N GLU A 432 -17.09 15.51 7.96
CA GLU A 432 -17.45 16.79 7.32
C GLU A 432 -17.66 17.89 8.37
N LYS A 433 -18.57 17.66 9.35
CA LYS A 433 -18.86 18.63 10.43
C LYS A 433 -17.65 19.01 11.29
N ALA A 434 -16.70 18.08 11.46
CA ALA A 434 -15.51 18.32 12.27
C ALA A 434 -14.39 19.07 11.53
N ASN A 435 -14.46 19.18 10.19
CA ASN A 435 -13.37 19.69 9.34
C ASN A 435 -13.78 20.81 8.39
N HIS A 436 -14.98 21.32 8.54
CA HIS A 436 -15.46 22.56 7.88
C HIS A 436 -14.95 23.82 8.57
#